data_5fcf3adbf4209ddbb21f59b85b822d98
#
_entry.id   5fcf3adbf4209ddbb21f59b85b822d98
#
_cell.length_a   1.000
_cell.length_b   1.000
_cell.length_c   1.000
_cell.angle_alpha   90.00
_cell.angle_beta   90.00
_cell.angle_gamma   90.00
#
_symmetry.space_group_name_H-M   'P 1'
#
loop_
_entity.id
_entity.type
_entity.pdbx_description
1 polymer ?
#
loop_
_entity_poly.entity_id
_entity_poly.type
_entity_poly.pdbx_seq_one_letter_code
_entity_poly.pdbx_strand_id
1 'polypeptide(L)'
;AEYWSILFNIALYRRVGTLDPGAARRLIIEPVRSYSLVYDDLAVDKMLRATGGHPYFLQLLCYALVNLHNRERRNYLTIEDVNSTVAEVVGLGEAQLALLWSESTPEEQAVLLALARLLSAGEPGTQATIAGLLEESGLGVSRAWIAEAISKMVRREILQRGEQGTGRYEFTVDLMRLWLEESKSLGLVVEEVM
;
A
#
# COMPACT_ATOMS: atom_id res chain seq x y z
N ALA A 1 -3.26 -6.21 -33.53
CA ALA A 1 -3.35 -4.91 -32.83
C ALA A 1 -4.74 -4.27 -32.93
N GLU A 2 -5.53 -4.57 -34.02
CA GLU A 2 -6.85 -3.93 -34.24
C GLU A 2 -7.99 -4.44 -33.34
N TYR A 3 -7.94 -5.68 -32.88
CA TYR A 3 -9.01 -6.24 -32.03
C TYR A 3 -9.12 -5.60 -30.64
N TRP A 4 -8.01 -5.11 -30.07
CA TRP A 4 -8.01 -4.45 -28.76
C TRP A 4 -8.66 -3.07 -28.79
N SER A 5 -8.54 -2.33 -29.92
CA SER A 5 -9.16 -1.00 -30.06
C SER A 5 -10.69 -1.06 -30.08
N ILE A 6 -11.27 -2.14 -30.64
CA ILE A 6 -12.72 -2.35 -30.70
C ILE A 6 -13.26 -2.67 -29.31
N LEU A 7 -12.55 -3.50 -28.53
CA LEU A 7 -12.93 -3.83 -27.14
C LEU A 7 -12.91 -2.60 -26.23
N PHE A 8 -11.90 -1.73 -26.37
CA PHE A 8 -11.85 -0.48 -25.59
C PHE A 8 -12.99 0.49 -25.89
N ASN A 9 -13.51 0.49 -27.11
CA ASN A 9 -14.63 1.36 -27.51
C ASN A 9 -16.00 0.83 -27.04
N ILE A 10 -16.10 -0.46 -26.72
CA ILE A 10 -17.38 -1.11 -26.33
C ILE A 10 -17.38 -1.43 -24.82
N ALA A 11 -16.20 -1.59 -24.19
CA ALA A 11 -16.08 -1.92 -22.78
C ALA A 11 -16.39 -0.71 -21.90
N LEU A 12 -17.33 -0.86 -20.98
CA LEU A 12 -17.54 0.10 -19.92
C LEU A 12 -16.37 0.00 -18.93
N TYR A 13 -15.44 0.96 -19.01
CA TYR A 13 -14.33 1.02 -18.05
C TYR A 13 -14.88 1.36 -16.65
N ARG A 14 -14.78 0.42 -15.74
CA ARG A 14 -15.14 0.62 -14.33
C ARG A 14 -13.92 0.41 -13.47
N ARG A 15 -13.46 1.48 -12.84
CA ARG A 15 -12.36 1.40 -11.86
C ARG A 15 -12.89 0.77 -10.56
N VAL A 16 -12.26 -0.30 -10.13
CA VAL A 16 -12.50 -0.90 -8.82
C VAL A 16 -11.38 -0.38 -7.89
N GLY A 17 -11.74 0.57 -7.05
CA GLY A 17 -10.82 1.14 -6.05
C GLY A 17 -10.85 0.38 -4.72
N THR A 18 -10.40 1.03 -3.66
CA THR A 18 -10.48 0.52 -2.29
C THR A 18 -11.95 0.43 -1.83
N LEU A 19 -12.26 -0.54 -1.00
CA LEU A 19 -13.55 -0.68 -0.36
C LEU A 19 -13.74 0.40 0.71
N ASP A 20 -14.99 0.84 0.91
CA ASP A 20 -15.31 1.63 2.09
C ASP A 20 -15.04 0.80 3.37
N PRO A 21 -14.73 1.45 4.52
CA PRO A 21 -14.35 0.75 5.74
C PRO A 21 -15.38 -0.29 6.21
N GLY A 22 -16.66 -0.03 6.01
CA GLY A 22 -17.73 -0.95 6.37
C GLY A 22 -17.77 -2.19 5.47
N ALA A 23 -17.61 -2.01 4.15
CA ALA A 23 -17.54 -3.12 3.20
C ALA A 23 -16.26 -3.94 3.41
N ALA A 24 -15.12 -3.30 3.65
CA ALA A 24 -13.86 -3.97 3.94
C ALA A 24 -13.96 -4.81 5.24
N ARG A 25 -14.55 -4.25 6.30
CA ARG A 25 -14.78 -4.97 7.56
C ARG A 25 -15.73 -6.18 7.36
N ARG A 26 -16.79 -6.03 6.58
CA ARG A 26 -17.67 -7.17 6.23
C ARG A 26 -16.92 -8.25 5.46
N LEU A 27 -16.06 -7.88 4.51
CA LEU A 27 -15.26 -8.84 3.75
C LEU A 27 -14.32 -9.68 4.65
N ILE A 28 -13.84 -9.12 5.76
CA ILE A 28 -13.03 -9.84 6.75
C ILE A 28 -13.91 -10.79 7.58
N ILE A 29 -15.02 -10.31 8.11
CA ILE A 29 -15.77 -10.98 9.18
C ILE A 29 -16.81 -11.96 8.64
N GLU A 30 -17.55 -11.60 7.59
CA GLU A 30 -18.70 -12.40 7.14
C GLU A 30 -18.30 -13.79 6.60
N PRO A 31 -17.20 -13.95 5.81
CA PRO A 31 -16.84 -15.26 5.29
C PRO A 31 -16.49 -16.29 6.36
N VAL A 32 -15.96 -15.87 7.49
CA VAL A 32 -15.53 -16.76 8.58
C VAL A 32 -16.59 -16.94 9.68
N ARG A 33 -17.70 -16.23 9.59
CA ARG A 33 -18.76 -16.22 10.62
C ARG A 33 -19.40 -17.59 10.86
N SER A 34 -19.45 -18.43 9.84
CA SER A 34 -19.98 -19.80 9.92
C SER A 34 -18.93 -20.82 10.38
N TYR A 35 -17.68 -20.39 10.51
CA TYR A 35 -16.56 -21.17 11.00
C TYR A 35 -16.21 -20.72 12.41
N SER A 36 -15.50 -21.56 13.15
CA SER A 36 -15.12 -21.25 14.55
C SER A 36 -14.00 -20.19 14.67
N LEU A 37 -13.77 -19.36 13.64
CA LEU A 37 -12.71 -18.37 13.61
C LEU A 37 -13.24 -16.98 13.96
N VAL A 38 -12.58 -16.33 14.91
CA VAL A 38 -12.89 -14.98 15.38
C VAL A 38 -11.64 -14.11 15.31
N TYR A 39 -11.79 -12.92 14.75
CA TYR A 39 -10.76 -11.86 14.82
C TYR A 39 -11.10 -10.91 15.96
N ASP A 40 -10.09 -10.48 16.73
CA ASP A 40 -10.31 -9.36 17.64
C ASP A 40 -10.43 -8.02 16.87
N ASP A 41 -10.97 -6.99 17.50
CA ASP A 41 -11.19 -5.71 16.87
C ASP A 41 -9.87 -5.03 16.45
N LEU A 42 -8.80 -5.18 17.23
CA LEU A 42 -7.48 -4.63 16.91
C LEU A 42 -6.85 -5.35 15.72
N ALA A 43 -7.08 -6.66 15.59
CA ALA A 43 -6.66 -7.42 14.40
C ALA A 43 -7.36 -6.89 13.16
N VAL A 44 -8.68 -6.73 13.20
CA VAL A 44 -9.45 -6.18 12.07
C VAL A 44 -8.99 -4.77 11.70
N ASP A 45 -8.79 -3.90 12.67
CA ASP A 45 -8.31 -2.54 12.43
C ASP A 45 -6.88 -2.53 11.85
N LYS A 46 -6.02 -3.44 12.29
CA LYS A 46 -4.67 -3.60 11.71
C LYS A 46 -4.74 -4.10 10.27
N MET A 47 -5.61 -5.08 9.98
CA MET A 47 -5.82 -5.56 8.60
C MET A 47 -6.29 -4.44 7.68
N LEU A 48 -7.24 -3.63 8.12
CA LEU A 48 -7.74 -2.48 7.36
C LEU A 48 -6.63 -1.45 7.10
N ARG A 49 -5.82 -1.12 8.10
CA ARG A 49 -4.68 -0.19 7.93
C ARG A 49 -3.61 -0.75 6.99
N ALA A 50 -3.23 -2.03 7.14
CA ALA A 50 -2.20 -2.64 6.31
C ALA A 50 -2.58 -2.68 4.83
N THR A 51 -3.86 -2.90 4.53
CA THR A 51 -4.36 -3.09 3.16
C THR A 51 -5.05 -1.87 2.57
N GLY A 52 -5.33 -0.81 3.39
CA GLY A 52 -6.10 0.35 2.97
C GLY A 52 -7.50 0.01 2.43
N GLY A 53 -8.04 -1.16 2.80
CA GLY A 53 -9.30 -1.68 2.23
C GLY A 53 -9.19 -2.14 0.77
N HIS A 54 -7.97 -2.30 0.23
CA HIS A 54 -7.78 -2.80 -1.13
C HIS A 54 -8.19 -4.28 -1.21
N PRO A 55 -9.18 -4.66 -2.04
CA PRO A 55 -9.80 -5.99 -2.01
C PRO A 55 -8.80 -7.14 -2.17
N TYR A 56 -7.88 -7.00 -3.10
CA TYR A 56 -6.86 -8.01 -3.38
C TYR A 56 -5.96 -8.28 -2.17
N PHE A 57 -5.36 -7.23 -1.59
CA PHE A 57 -4.47 -7.38 -0.43
C PHE A 57 -5.21 -7.81 0.82
N LEU A 58 -6.47 -7.37 0.98
CA LEU A 58 -7.31 -7.79 2.08
C LEU A 58 -7.62 -9.28 2.01
N GLN A 59 -7.92 -9.81 0.83
CA GLN A 59 -8.13 -11.23 0.62
C GLN A 59 -6.86 -12.06 0.84
N LEU A 60 -5.68 -11.57 0.38
CA LEU A 60 -4.41 -12.23 0.66
C LEU A 60 -4.13 -12.33 2.15
N LEU A 61 -4.37 -11.24 2.90
CA LEU A 61 -4.17 -11.22 4.34
C LEU A 61 -5.15 -12.16 5.06
N CYS A 62 -6.42 -12.14 4.67
CA CYS A 62 -7.40 -13.11 5.19
C CYS A 62 -7.00 -14.55 4.90
N TYR A 63 -6.52 -14.84 3.68
CA TYR A 63 -6.04 -16.17 3.29
C TYR A 63 -4.87 -16.63 4.17
N ALA A 64 -3.86 -15.79 4.36
CA ALA A 64 -2.70 -16.10 5.18
C ALA A 64 -3.09 -16.34 6.65
N LEU A 65 -3.99 -15.52 7.20
CA LEU A 65 -4.50 -15.68 8.57
C LEU A 65 -5.35 -16.94 8.76
N VAL A 66 -6.18 -17.31 7.80
CA VAL A 66 -6.92 -18.58 7.82
C VAL A 66 -5.96 -19.76 7.78
N ASN A 67 -4.90 -19.70 6.98
CA ASN A 67 -3.87 -20.75 6.96
C ASN A 67 -3.11 -20.82 8.30
N LEU A 68 -2.81 -19.71 8.92
CA LEU A 68 -2.22 -19.66 10.28
C LEU A 68 -3.15 -20.36 11.30
N HIS A 69 -4.43 -19.99 11.31
CA HIS A 69 -5.46 -20.62 12.15
C HIS A 69 -5.51 -22.15 11.96
N ASN A 70 -5.51 -22.61 10.71
CA ASN A 70 -5.56 -24.05 10.39
C ASN A 70 -4.30 -24.80 10.87
N ARG A 71 -3.12 -24.18 10.75
CA ARG A 71 -1.85 -24.76 11.21
C ARG A 71 -1.79 -24.86 12.74
N GLU A 72 -2.20 -23.79 13.42
CA GLU A 72 -2.07 -23.69 14.88
C GLU A 72 -3.28 -24.19 15.65
N ARG A 73 -4.38 -24.48 14.93
CA ARG A 73 -5.65 -24.96 15.51
C ARG A 73 -6.20 -24.01 16.60
N ARG A 74 -6.00 -22.70 16.41
CA ARG A 74 -6.54 -21.66 17.29
C ARG A 74 -7.77 -21.03 16.67
N ASN A 75 -8.78 -20.73 17.45
CA ASN A 75 -10.04 -20.16 16.97
C ASN A 75 -10.11 -18.65 17.11
N TYR A 76 -9.06 -18.00 17.61
CA TYR A 76 -9.00 -16.58 17.88
C TYR A 76 -7.70 -16.00 17.31
N LEU A 77 -7.80 -14.94 16.51
CA LEU A 77 -6.69 -14.26 15.88
C LEU A 77 -6.57 -12.84 16.41
N THR A 78 -5.38 -12.48 16.82
CA THR A 78 -5.02 -11.21 17.45
C THR A 78 -4.24 -10.30 16.49
N ILE A 79 -3.96 -9.09 16.95
CA ILE A 79 -3.10 -8.15 16.21
C ILE A 79 -1.68 -8.72 16.00
N GLU A 80 -1.16 -9.51 16.93
CA GLU A 80 0.15 -10.17 16.83
C GLU A 80 0.17 -11.19 15.69
N ASP A 81 -0.94 -11.92 15.50
CA ASP A 81 -1.09 -12.84 14.37
C ASP A 81 -1.07 -12.09 13.04
N VAL A 82 -1.74 -10.95 12.96
CA VAL A 82 -1.68 -10.07 11.78
C VAL A 82 -0.24 -9.59 11.54
N ASN A 83 0.45 -9.10 12.57
CA ASN A 83 1.83 -8.61 12.46
C ASN A 83 2.79 -9.71 11.97
N SER A 84 2.65 -10.94 12.50
CA SER A 84 3.50 -12.07 12.10
C SER A 84 3.25 -12.55 10.67
N THR A 85 2.07 -12.27 10.11
CA THR A 85 1.65 -12.73 8.79
C THR A 85 1.95 -11.69 7.68
N VAL A 86 2.17 -10.43 8.04
CA VAL A 86 2.36 -9.33 7.09
C VAL A 86 3.51 -9.60 6.11
N ALA A 87 4.66 -10.11 6.57
CA ALA A 87 5.80 -10.42 5.70
C ALA A 87 5.45 -11.49 4.65
N GLU A 88 4.70 -12.54 5.04
CA GLU A 88 4.20 -13.55 4.10
C GLU A 88 3.29 -12.91 3.03
N VAL A 89 2.41 -11.99 3.45
CA VAL A 89 1.48 -11.29 2.53
C VAL A 89 2.21 -10.36 1.58
N VAL A 90 3.26 -9.67 2.01
CA VAL A 90 4.13 -8.87 1.13
C VAL A 90 4.72 -9.77 0.04
N GLY A 91 5.25 -10.93 0.39
CA GLY A 91 5.77 -11.91 -0.58
C GLY A 91 4.71 -12.44 -1.54
N LEU A 92 3.52 -12.81 -1.03
CA LEU A 92 2.40 -13.28 -1.85
C LEU A 92 1.87 -12.20 -2.80
N GLY A 93 1.92 -10.94 -2.38
CA GLY A 93 1.47 -9.76 -3.15
C GLY A 93 2.55 -9.12 -4.02
N GLU A 94 3.77 -9.65 -4.04
CA GLU A 94 4.94 -9.03 -4.68
C GLU A 94 4.69 -8.64 -6.14
N ALA A 95 4.08 -9.52 -6.94
CA ALA A 95 3.81 -9.23 -8.34
C ALA A 95 2.95 -7.98 -8.55
N GLN A 96 1.94 -7.78 -7.69
CA GLN A 96 1.07 -6.60 -7.75
C GLN A 96 1.79 -5.34 -7.26
N LEU A 97 2.62 -5.44 -6.22
CA LEU A 97 3.43 -4.33 -5.70
C LEU A 97 4.50 -3.91 -6.71
N ALA A 98 5.17 -4.90 -7.35
CA ALA A 98 6.14 -4.67 -8.41
C ALA A 98 5.51 -4.02 -9.65
N LEU A 99 4.28 -4.36 -10.00
CA LEU A 99 3.55 -3.72 -11.10
C LEU A 99 3.31 -2.23 -10.80
N LEU A 100 2.80 -1.89 -9.62
CA LEU A 100 2.60 -0.49 -9.20
C LEU A 100 3.91 0.31 -9.23
N TRP A 101 5.01 -0.31 -8.83
CA TRP A 101 6.34 0.27 -8.91
C TRP A 101 6.78 0.50 -10.34
N SER A 102 6.67 -0.50 -11.22
CA SER A 102 7.12 -0.41 -12.63
C SER A 102 6.32 0.59 -13.47
N GLU A 103 5.08 0.85 -13.09
CA GLU A 103 4.23 1.88 -13.70
C GLU A 103 4.51 3.30 -13.17
N SER A 104 5.39 3.44 -12.18
CA SER A 104 5.78 4.72 -11.60
C SER A 104 7.04 5.24 -12.30
N THR A 105 7.08 6.55 -12.59
CA THR A 105 8.28 7.19 -13.16
C THR A 105 9.43 7.19 -12.13
N PRO A 106 10.70 7.31 -12.54
CA PRO A 106 11.82 7.40 -11.58
C PRO A 106 11.63 8.48 -10.53
N GLU A 107 11.00 9.59 -10.90
CA GLU A 107 10.67 10.68 -9.99
C GLU A 107 9.60 10.26 -8.95
N GLU A 108 8.55 9.58 -9.38
CA GLU A 108 7.53 9.04 -8.48
C GLU A 108 8.14 7.98 -7.56
N GLN A 109 9.04 7.15 -8.08
CA GLN A 109 9.77 6.13 -7.32
C GLN A 109 10.66 6.76 -6.23
N ALA A 110 11.38 7.85 -6.54
CA ALA A 110 12.18 8.58 -5.57
C ALA A 110 11.32 9.14 -4.42
N VAL A 111 10.17 9.73 -4.75
CA VAL A 111 9.21 10.24 -3.73
C VAL A 111 8.64 9.09 -2.90
N LEU A 112 8.27 7.95 -3.50
CA LEU A 112 7.76 6.79 -2.77
C LEU A 112 8.78 6.24 -1.77
N LEU A 113 10.05 6.11 -2.18
CA LEU A 113 11.11 5.63 -1.30
C LEU A 113 11.44 6.62 -0.18
N ALA A 114 11.49 7.92 -0.49
CA ALA A 114 11.68 8.94 0.54
C ALA A 114 10.55 8.92 1.56
N LEU A 115 9.30 8.81 1.11
CA LEU A 115 8.14 8.70 1.99
C LEU A 115 8.18 7.42 2.84
N ALA A 116 8.50 6.26 2.24
CA ALA A 116 8.62 5.00 2.96
C ALA A 116 9.63 5.12 4.10
N ARG A 117 10.81 5.67 3.81
CA ARG A 117 11.89 5.85 4.79
C ARG A 117 11.51 6.79 5.93
N LEU A 118 10.84 7.92 5.62
CA LEU A 118 10.34 8.86 6.64
C LEU A 118 9.33 8.20 7.56
N LEU A 119 8.34 7.52 7.00
CA LEU A 119 7.28 6.88 7.79
C LEU A 119 7.83 5.77 8.69
N SER A 120 8.83 5.02 8.24
CA SER A 120 9.47 3.96 9.05
C SER A 120 10.36 4.52 10.15
N ALA A 121 10.93 5.72 9.96
CA ALA A 121 11.61 6.45 11.00
C ALA A 121 10.64 7.15 11.99
N GLY A 122 9.32 7.06 11.78
CA GLY A 122 8.32 7.76 12.58
C GLY A 122 8.20 9.26 12.25
N GLU A 123 8.80 9.67 11.14
CA GLU A 123 8.79 11.07 10.69
C GLU A 123 7.54 11.36 9.83
N PRO A 124 7.03 12.60 9.86
CA PRO A 124 5.86 12.95 9.09
C PRO A 124 6.15 12.99 7.59
N GLY A 125 5.35 12.30 6.79
CA GLY A 125 5.43 12.29 5.33
C GLY A 125 4.83 13.54 4.70
N THR A 126 5.47 14.70 4.83
CA THR A 126 5.05 15.95 4.21
C THR A 126 5.88 16.27 2.97
N GLN A 127 5.39 17.19 2.11
CA GLN A 127 6.20 17.65 0.97
C GLN A 127 7.57 18.21 1.40
N ALA A 128 7.62 18.88 2.56
CA ALA A 128 8.84 19.47 3.08
C ALA A 128 9.85 18.44 3.56
N THR A 129 9.38 17.41 4.30
CA THR A 129 10.27 16.35 4.78
C THR A 129 10.75 15.43 3.64
N ILE A 130 9.88 15.15 2.66
CA ILE A 130 10.27 14.43 1.44
C ILE A 130 11.34 15.21 0.66
N ALA A 131 11.16 16.53 0.47
CA ALA A 131 12.14 17.38 -0.20
C ALA A 131 13.49 17.34 0.52
N GLY A 132 13.50 17.54 1.84
CA GLY A 132 14.73 17.51 2.64
C GLY A 132 15.47 16.19 2.51
N LEU A 133 14.78 15.06 2.60
CA LEU A 133 15.41 13.73 2.47
C LEU A 133 15.98 13.50 1.06
N LEU A 134 15.29 13.95 0.00
CA LEU A 134 15.78 13.83 -1.37
C LEU A 134 17.03 14.74 -1.60
N GLU A 135 17.02 15.96 -1.08
CA GLU A 135 18.18 16.87 -1.11
C GLU A 135 19.39 16.27 -0.37
N GLU A 136 19.20 15.71 0.82
CA GLU A 136 20.24 15.00 1.58
C GLU A 136 20.76 13.77 0.83
N SER A 137 19.95 13.13 -0.01
CA SER A 137 20.33 12.01 -0.85
C SER A 137 20.99 12.43 -2.16
N GLY A 138 21.22 13.73 -2.38
CA GLY A 138 21.89 14.27 -3.56
C GLY A 138 20.94 14.68 -4.70
N LEU A 139 19.63 14.52 -4.55
CA LEU A 139 18.65 14.89 -5.58
C LEU A 139 18.02 16.25 -5.27
N GLY A 140 18.53 17.29 -5.91
CA GLY A 140 17.97 18.66 -5.82
C GLY A 140 16.67 18.77 -6.60
N VAL A 141 15.53 18.77 -5.92
CA VAL A 141 14.20 18.81 -6.54
C VAL A 141 13.41 20.05 -6.13
N SER A 142 12.63 20.60 -7.07
CA SER A 142 11.74 21.71 -6.74
C SER A 142 10.49 21.22 -5.98
N ARG A 143 9.93 22.11 -5.15
CA ARG A 143 8.67 21.82 -4.46
C ARG A 143 7.52 21.53 -5.44
N ALA A 144 7.51 22.19 -6.59
CA ALA A 144 6.50 21.99 -7.61
C ALA A 144 6.58 20.57 -8.20
N TRP A 145 7.77 20.05 -8.42
CA TRP A 145 8.05 18.72 -8.89
C TRP A 145 7.52 17.66 -7.90
N ILE A 146 7.84 17.80 -6.61
CA ILE A 146 7.33 16.87 -5.56
C ILE A 146 5.81 16.93 -5.49
N ALA A 147 5.21 18.13 -5.53
CA ALA A 147 3.76 18.30 -5.48
C ALA A 147 3.06 17.62 -6.66
N GLU A 148 3.65 17.70 -7.85
CA GLU A 148 3.12 17.04 -9.05
C GLU A 148 3.22 15.51 -8.94
N ALA A 149 4.37 14.96 -8.55
CA ALA A 149 4.57 13.54 -8.34
C ALA A 149 3.56 12.98 -7.33
N ILE A 150 3.45 13.61 -6.15
CA ILE A 150 2.47 13.23 -5.12
C ILE A 150 1.04 13.31 -5.67
N SER A 151 0.69 14.37 -6.40
CA SER A 151 -0.65 14.53 -6.96
C SER A 151 -1.01 13.41 -7.93
N LYS A 152 -0.07 12.97 -8.77
CA LYS A 152 -0.24 11.82 -9.67
C LYS A 152 -0.47 10.53 -8.89
N MET A 153 0.33 10.28 -7.86
CA MET A 153 0.22 9.07 -7.02
C MET A 153 -1.07 9.04 -6.19
N VAL A 154 -1.55 10.20 -5.72
CA VAL A 154 -2.87 10.30 -5.05
C VAL A 154 -4.01 10.00 -6.02
N ARG A 155 -3.95 10.51 -7.26
CA ARG A 155 -4.96 10.17 -8.30
C ARG A 155 -4.96 8.70 -8.67
N ARG A 156 -3.80 8.03 -8.58
CA ARG A 156 -3.65 6.58 -8.82
C ARG A 156 -3.97 5.73 -7.58
N GLU A 157 -4.33 6.36 -6.46
CA GLU A 157 -4.62 5.70 -5.18
C GLU A 157 -3.43 4.91 -4.61
N ILE A 158 -2.20 5.25 -5.02
CA ILE A 158 -0.98 4.71 -4.41
C ILE A 158 -0.73 5.38 -3.07
N LEU A 159 -0.93 6.70 -3.03
CA LEU A 159 -0.87 7.52 -1.83
C LEU A 159 -2.24 8.08 -1.47
N GLN A 160 -2.43 8.35 -0.21
CA GLN A 160 -3.57 9.07 0.33
C GLN A 160 -3.11 10.26 1.19
N ARG A 161 -4.01 11.21 1.41
CA ARG A 161 -3.79 12.29 2.36
C ARG A 161 -4.08 11.76 3.76
N GLY A 162 -3.19 12.04 4.71
CA GLY A 162 -3.44 11.81 6.13
C GLY A 162 -4.55 12.70 6.69
N GLU A 163 -4.62 12.82 7.99
CA GLU A 163 -5.66 13.62 8.66
C GLU A 163 -5.76 15.04 8.09
N GLN A 164 -7.00 15.53 7.97
CA GLN A 164 -7.27 16.87 7.40
C GLN A 164 -6.46 17.94 8.10
N GLY A 165 -5.83 18.81 7.31
CA GLY A 165 -5.04 19.96 7.80
C GLY A 165 -3.59 19.65 8.17
N THR A 166 -3.15 18.41 8.18
CA THR A 166 -1.77 18.05 8.54
C THR A 166 -0.77 18.17 7.40
N GLY A 167 -1.22 18.21 6.15
CA GLY A 167 -0.35 18.18 4.97
C GLY A 167 0.48 16.91 4.83
N ARG A 168 0.11 15.84 5.55
CA ARG A 168 0.77 14.55 5.52
C ARG A 168 0.25 13.66 4.41
N TYR A 169 1.11 12.78 3.94
CA TYR A 169 0.79 11.73 2.97
C TYR A 169 1.17 10.38 3.55
N GLU A 170 0.41 9.37 3.17
CA GLU A 170 0.55 7.99 3.60
C GLU A 170 0.36 7.06 2.40
N PHE A 171 0.86 5.84 2.49
CA PHE A 171 0.52 4.81 1.51
C PHE A 171 -0.93 4.39 1.67
N THR A 172 -1.67 4.29 0.58
CA THR A 172 -3.03 3.74 0.60
C THR A 172 -3.01 2.28 1.07
N VAL A 173 -2.01 1.52 0.61
CA VAL A 173 -1.72 0.15 1.03
C VAL A 173 -0.36 0.14 1.74
N ASP A 174 -0.34 0.04 3.08
CA ASP A 174 0.91 0.07 3.87
C ASP A 174 1.86 -1.09 3.54
N LEU A 175 1.34 -2.20 3.01
CA LEU A 175 2.18 -3.29 2.47
C LEU A 175 3.14 -2.82 1.38
N MET A 176 2.80 -1.78 0.60
CA MET A 176 3.68 -1.19 -0.40
C MET A 176 4.92 -0.55 0.26
N ARG A 177 4.74 0.16 1.38
CA ARG A 177 5.85 0.74 2.16
C ARG A 177 6.82 -0.36 2.61
N LEU A 178 6.30 -1.43 3.21
CA LEU A 178 7.12 -2.54 3.70
C LEU A 178 7.89 -3.22 2.56
N TRP A 179 7.22 -3.48 1.44
CA TRP A 179 7.86 -4.05 0.27
C TRP A 179 8.97 -3.15 -0.30
N LEU A 180 8.76 -1.83 -0.34
CA LEU A 180 9.77 -0.87 -0.81
C LEU A 180 11.03 -0.89 0.08
N GLU A 181 10.86 -0.95 1.40
CA GLU A 181 11.98 -1.02 2.36
C GLU A 181 12.84 -2.27 2.19
N GLU A 182 12.20 -3.40 1.91
CA GLU A 182 12.89 -4.67 1.73
C GLU A 182 13.53 -4.83 0.34
N SER A 183 12.91 -4.26 -0.70
CA SER A 183 13.21 -4.61 -2.09
C SER A 183 13.87 -3.49 -2.89
N LYS A 184 13.89 -2.24 -2.41
CA LYS A 184 14.31 -1.07 -3.19
C LYS A 184 15.33 -0.20 -2.45
N SER A 185 16.17 0.48 -3.22
CA SER A 185 17.19 1.40 -2.70
C SER A 185 16.97 2.81 -3.22
N LEU A 186 16.89 3.78 -2.30
CA LEU A 186 16.76 5.19 -2.67
C LEU A 186 17.99 5.67 -3.47
N GLY A 187 19.19 5.25 -3.08
CA GLY A 187 20.41 5.65 -3.77
C GLY A 187 20.42 5.27 -5.24
N LEU A 188 19.98 4.04 -5.58
CA LEU A 188 19.92 3.59 -6.97
C LEU A 188 18.92 4.39 -7.81
N VAL A 189 17.75 4.70 -7.24
CA VAL A 189 16.73 5.49 -7.95
C VAL A 189 17.18 6.94 -8.13
N VAL A 190 17.86 7.52 -7.14
CA VAL A 190 18.44 8.87 -7.25
C VAL A 190 19.45 8.95 -8.39
N GLU A 191 20.28 7.91 -8.58
CA GLU A 191 21.24 7.82 -9.70
C GLU A 191 20.53 7.73 -11.08
N GLU A 192 19.34 7.13 -11.14
CA GLU A 192 18.55 7.06 -12.37
C GLU A 192 17.87 8.39 -12.74
N VAL A 193 17.58 9.23 -11.75
CA VAL A 193 16.93 10.54 -11.93
C VAL A 193 17.93 11.64 -12.30
N MET A 194 19.19 11.51 -11.88
CA MET A 194 20.28 12.49 -12.18
C MET A 194 20.80 12.36 -13.61
#